data_6ebaa63e64972a9aa5678f47a133d5a0
#
_entry.id   6ebaa63e64972a9aa5678f47a133d5a0
#
_cell.length_a   1.000
_cell.length_b   1.000
_cell.length_c   1.000
_cell.angle_alpha   90.00
_cell.angle_beta   90.00
_cell.angle_gamma   90.00
#
_symmetry.space_group_name_H-M   'P 1'
#
loop_
_entity.id
_entity.type
_entity.pdbx_description
1 polymer ?
#
loop_
_entity_poly.entity_id
_entity_poly.type
_entity_poly.pdbx_seq_one_letter_code
_entity_poly.pdbx_strand_id
1 'polypeptide(L)'
;MLIALHACDTATDEAIYRGIKAEAKIIICAPCCHKQIRKQVKPENELGIISQYGILLERQAEILTDTIRSQILEAYGYKTKVFEFISTEHTPKNVMIAGTLKKPKAVPDQNIFNRIAEIKKLYGIENHHLEKLLNINLRIT
;
A
#
# COMPACT_ATOMS: atom_id res chain seq x y z
N MET A 1 -14.92 -4.33 12.34
CA MET A 1 -13.52 -3.86 12.48
C MET A 1 -12.58 -4.98 12.08
N LEU A 2 -11.55 -4.67 11.31
CA LEU A 2 -10.48 -5.60 10.95
C LEU A 2 -9.15 -5.04 11.43
N ILE A 3 -8.36 -5.85 12.10
CA ILE A 3 -7.03 -5.49 12.61
C ILE A 3 -6.03 -6.54 12.13
N ALA A 4 -4.95 -6.12 11.49
CA ALA A 4 -3.85 -6.96 11.04
C ALA A 4 -2.52 -6.37 11.52
N LEU A 5 -2.00 -6.91 12.60
CA LEU A 5 -0.71 -6.52 13.18
C LEU A 5 0.35 -7.55 12.78
N HIS A 6 1.52 -7.04 12.35
CA HIS A 6 2.65 -7.88 11.92
C HIS A 6 2.33 -8.88 10.80
N ALA A 7 1.36 -8.54 9.96
CA ALA A 7 1.10 -9.30 8.74
C ALA A 7 2.20 -9.01 7.72
N CYS A 8 3.01 -10.02 7.41
CA CYS A 8 4.14 -9.84 6.50
C CYS A 8 3.70 -9.71 5.05
N ASP A 9 4.29 -8.74 4.36
CA ASP A 9 4.22 -8.53 2.91
C ASP A 9 2.78 -8.62 2.36
N THR A 10 2.49 -9.59 1.51
CA THR A 10 1.18 -9.76 0.88
C THR A 10 0.06 -10.17 1.85
N ALA A 11 0.37 -10.66 3.05
CA ALA A 11 -0.64 -10.94 4.06
C ALA A 11 -1.36 -9.67 4.56
N THR A 12 -0.68 -8.53 4.55
CA THR A 12 -1.31 -7.22 4.81
C THR A 12 -2.34 -6.90 3.71
N ASP A 13 -2.02 -7.19 2.46
CA ASP A 13 -2.91 -6.96 1.32
C ASP A 13 -4.16 -7.84 1.38
N GLU A 14 -3.99 -9.11 1.77
CA GLU A 14 -5.10 -10.03 2.01
C GLU A 14 -6.05 -9.51 3.10
N ALA A 15 -5.50 -8.98 4.19
CA ALA A 15 -6.29 -8.41 5.27
C ALA A 15 -7.08 -7.18 4.79
N ILE A 16 -6.43 -6.26 4.08
CA ILE A 16 -7.08 -5.07 3.51
C ILE A 16 -8.18 -5.47 2.52
N TYR A 17 -7.90 -6.42 1.64
CA TYR A 17 -8.88 -6.96 0.69
C TYR A 17 -10.14 -7.48 1.40
N ARG A 18 -9.96 -8.33 2.41
CA ARG A 18 -11.07 -8.87 3.22
C ARG A 18 -11.85 -7.77 3.92
N GLY A 19 -11.14 -6.76 4.45
CA GLY A 19 -11.76 -5.60 5.08
C GLY A 19 -12.64 -4.80 4.13
N ILE A 20 -12.15 -4.54 2.91
CA ILE A 20 -12.90 -3.83 1.87
C ILE A 20 -14.13 -4.65 1.45
N LYS A 21 -13.95 -5.95 1.19
CA LYS A 21 -15.06 -6.83 0.78
C LYS A 21 -16.16 -6.98 1.83
N ALA A 22 -15.79 -6.95 3.11
CA ALA A 22 -16.72 -7.01 4.22
C ALA A 22 -17.27 -5.62 4.62
N GLU A 23 -16.92 -4.56 3.91
CA GLU A 23 -17.26 -3.18 4.26
C GLU A 23 -16.98 -2.86 5.74
N ALA A 24 -15.83 -3.34 6.23
CA ALA A 24 -15.43 -3.15 7.61
C ALA A 24 -15.36 -1.65 7.94
N LYS A 25 -16.03 -1.22 8.99
CA LYS A 25 -16.08 0.20 9.39
C LYS A 25 -14.70 0.77 9.71
N ILE A 26 -13.82 -0.07 10.23
CA ILE A 26 -12.43 0.29 10.57
C ILE A 26 -11.52 -0.84 10.10
N ILE A 27 -10.44 -0.48 9.41
CA ILE A 27 -9.35 -1.37 9.01
C ILE A 27 -8.07 -0.78 9.58
N ILE A 28 -7.31 -1.56 10.34
CA ILE A 28 -6.01 -1.16 10.91
C ILE A 28 -4.97 -2.20 10.54
N CYS A 29 -3.87 -1.76 9.95
CA CYS A 29 -2.73 -2.61 9.59
C CYS A 29 -1.43 -2.01 10.08
N ALA A 30 -0.54 -2.86 10.60
CA ALA A 30 0.84 -2.52 10.91
C ALA A 30 1.76 -3.39 10.02
N PRO A 31 2.07 -2.95 8.79
CA PRO A 31 2.89 -3.71 7.87
C PRO A 31 4.34 -3.79 8.36
N CYS A 32 5.00 -4.93 8.16
CA CYS A 32 6.38 -5.12 8.58
C CYS A 32 7.34 -5.43 7.43
N CYS A 33 6.87 -5.96 6.31
CA CYS A 33 7.68 -6.35 5.17
C CYS A 33 7.10 -5.79 3.87
N HIS A 34 7.96 -5.51 2.89
CA HIS A 34 7.61 -4.91 1.61
C HIS A 34 8.37 -5.59 0.45
N LYS A 35 8.57 -6.90 0.56
CA LYS A 35 9.44 -7.68 -0.36
C LYS A 35 8.88 -7.70 -1.78
N GLN A 36 7.57 -7.77 -1.94
CA GLN A 36 6.94 -7.85 -3.26
C GLN A 36 7.26 -6.61 -4.10
N ILE A 37 7.10 -5.42 -3.52
CA ILE A 37 7.39 -4.16 -4.22
C ILE A 37 8.90 -3.90 -4.32
N ARG A 38 9.66 -4.20 -3.27
CA ARG A 38 11.12 -4.03 -3.28
C ARG A 38 11.80 -4.71 -4.46
N LYS A 39 11.35 -5.90 -4.84
CA LYS A 39 11.89 -6.64 -5.98
C LYS A 39 11.61 -5.97 -7.33
N GLN A 40 10.58 -5.15 -7.42
CA GLN A 40 10.12 -4.50 -8.63
C GLN A 40 10.66 -3.08 -8.80
N VAL A 41 11.04 -2.38 -7.72
CA VAL A 41 11.52 -0.99 -7.78
C VAL A 41 12.81 -0.91 -8.58
N LYS A 42 12.67 -0.55 -9.85
CA LYS A 42 13.75 -0.36 -10.83
C LYS A 42 13.42 0.81 -11.73
N PRO A 43 13.47 2.05 -11.22
CA PRO A 43 13.18 3.22 -12.05
C PRO A 43 14.23 3.38 -13.15
N GLU A 44 13.78 3.62 -14.37
CA GLU A 44 14.64 3.87 -15.55
C GLU A 44 15.02 5.35 -15.71
N ASN A 45 14.61 6.18 -14.76
CA ASN A 45 14.86 7.62 -14.72
C ASN A 45 15.86 7.98 -13.60
N GLU A 46 16.03 9.26 -13.32
CA GLU A 46 16.94 9.78 -12.29
C GLU A 46 16.67 9.22 -10.87
N LEU A 47 15.46 8.74 -10.60
CA LEU A 47 15.14 8.08 -9.32
C LEU A 47 15.94 6.78 -9.12
N GLY A 48 16.50 6.21 -10.18
CA GLY A 48 17.40 5.06 -10.11
C GLY A 48 18.62 5.28 -9.23
N ILE A 49 19.06 6.52 -9.07
CA ILE A 49 20.18 6.90 -8.19
C ILE A 49 19.91 6.48 -6.75
N ILE A 50 18.68 6.65 -6.27
CA ILE A 50 18.31 6.28 -4.90
C ILE A 50 18.37 4.76 -4.72
N SER A 51 17.97 4.01 -5.73
CA SER A 51 17.93 2.54 -5.71
C SER A 51 19.29 1.86 -5.69
N GLN A 52 20.38 2.60 -5.90
CA GLN A 52 21.75 2.08 -5.80
C GLN A 52 22.13 1.67 -4.38
N TYR A 53 21.48 2.24 -3.39
CA TYR A 53 21.76 1.97 -1.99
C TYR A 53 20.68 1.06 -1.41
N GLY A 54 21.07 -0.13 -0.94
CA GLY A 54 20.11 -1.15 -0.48
C GLY A 54 19.17 -0.67 0.64
N ILE A 55 19.69 0.12 1.60
CA ILE A 55 18.88 0.70 2.68
C ILE A 55 17.85 1.72 2.14
N LEU A 56 18.24 2.53 1.16
CA LEU A 56 17.34 3.52 0.56
C LEU A 56 16.30 2.86 -0.34
N LEU A 57 16.67 1.80 -1.05
CA LEU A 57 15.75 0.97 -1.80
C LEU A 57 14.68 0.34 -0.89
N GLU A 58 15.08 -0.18 0.26
CA GLU A 58 14.14 -0.71 1.27
C GLU A 58 13.16 0.35 1.74
N ARG A 59 13.66 1.55 2.08
CA ARG A 59 12.82 2.69 2.50
C ARG A 59 11.85 3.12 1.40
N GLN A 60 12.29 3.17 0.16
CA GLN A 60 11.41 3.47 -0.98
C GLN A 60 10.30 2.42 -1.13
N ALA A 61 10.64 1.15 -1.04
CA ALA A 61 9.66 0.08 -1.14
C ALA A 61 8.61 0.16 -0.02
N GLU A 62 8.99 0.51 1.19
CA GLU A 62 8.07 0.76 2.31
C GLU A 62 7.10 1.91 1.98
N ILE A 63 7.65 3.07 1.60
CA ILE A 63 6.85 4.25 1.27
C ILE A 63 5.87 3.95 0.13
N LEU A 64 6.34 3.35 -0.95
CA LEU A 64 5.52 3.06 -2.12
C LEU A 64 4.41 2.05 -1.81
N THR A 65 4.75 0.95 -1.13
CA THR A 65 3.78 -0.09 -0.80
C THR A 65 2.65 0.47 0.06
N ASP A 66 2.98 1.18 1.12
CA ASP A 66 2.00 1.67 2.08
C ASP A 66 1.22 2.87 1.55
N THR A 67 1.82 3.67 0.66
CA THR A 67 1.10 4.70 -0.09
C THR A 67 0.04 4.08 -1.00
N ILE A 68 0.39 3.05 -1.76
CA ILE A 68 -0.56 2.37 -2.66
C ILE A 68 -1.70 1.74 -1.85
N ARG A 69 -1.41 1.05 -0.74
CA ARG A 69 -2.42 0.49 0.17
C ARG A 69 -3.40 1.54 0.67
N SER A 70 -2.87 2.67 1.13
CA SER A 70 -3.66 3.77 1.66
C SER A 70 -4.54 4.41 0.58
N GLN A 71 -3.99 4.63 -0.60
CA GLN A 71 -4.74 5.19 -1.73
C GLN A 71 -5.83 4.25 -2.24
N ILE A 72 -5.60 2.93 -2.25
CA ILE A 72 -6.63 1.96 -2.60
C ILE A 72 -7.77 2.01 -1.57
N LEU A 73 -7.48 2.08 -0.28
CA LEU A 73 -8.52 2.26 0.74
C LEU A 73 -9.36 3.51 0.49
N GLU A 74 -8.73 4.63 0.15
CA GLU A 74 -9.44 5.88 -0.18
C GLU A 74 -10.32 5.74 -1.42
N ALA A 75 -9.84 5.03 -2.44
CA ALA A 75 -10.64 4.76 -3.64
C ALA A 75 -11.94 4.00 -3.32
N TYR A 76 -11.94 3.17 -2.28
CA TYR A 76 -13.11 2.42 -1.81
C TYR A 76 -13.94 3.14 -0.74
N GLY A 77 -13.65 4.41 -0.47
CA GLY A 77 -14.48 5.26 0.41
C GLY A 77 -14.02 5.33 1.87
N TYR A 78 -12.82 4.86 2.17
CA TYR A 78 -12.21 5.02 3.48
C TYR A 78 -11.50 6.37 3.59
N LYS A 79 -11.55 6.98 4.76
CA LYS A 79 -10.63 8.04 5.15
C LYS A 79 -9.44 7.38 5.82
N THR A 80 -8.24 7.58 5.25
CA THR A 80 -7.01 6.95 5.74
C THR A 80 -6.17 7.90 6.57
N LYS A 81 -5.43 7.31 7.50
CA LYS A 81 -4.31 7.92 8.21
C LYS A 81 -3.14 6.97 8.19
N VAL A 82 -1.96 7.49 7.91
CA VAL A 82 -0.69 6.78 8.02
C VAL A 82 0.13 7.49 9.08
N PHE A 83 0.55 6.77 10.11
CA PHE A 83 1.29 7.36 11.23
C PHE A 83 2.24 6.36 11.86
N GLU A 84 3.22 6.86 12.57
CA GLU A 84 4.11 6.04 13.39
C GLU A 84 3.53 5.88 14.79
N PHE A 85 3.59 4.66 15.32
CA PHE A 85 3.24 4.40 16.71
C PHE A 85 4.51 4.22 17.54
N ILE A 86 4.44 4.59 18.81
CA ILE A 86 5.55 4.39 19.76
C ILE A 86 5.58 2.91 20.15
N SER A 87 6.63 2.21 19.74
CA SER A 87 6.87 0.84 20.17
C SER A 87 7.76 0.84 21.42
N THR A 88 7.44 0.02 22.41
CA THR A 88 8.30 -0.27 23.54
C THR A 88 9.49 -1.14 23.16
N GLU A 89 9.41 -1.80 22.02
CA GLU A 89 10.50 -2.55 21.40
C GLU A 89 11.22 -1.68 20.36
N HIS A 90 12.53 -1.78 20.28
CA HIS A 90 13.34 -1.09 19.27
C HIS A 90 13.15 -1.69 17.88
N THR A 91 11.93 -1.69 17.36
CA THR A 91 11.64 -2.12 15.99
C THR A 91 11.65 -0.91 15.06
N PRO A 92 12.41 -0.94 13.96
CA PRO A 92 12.43 0.16 12.99
C PRO A 92 11.14 0.26 12.16
N LYS A 93 10.20 -0.69 12.31
CA LYS A 93 8.97 -0.78 11.53
C LYS A 93 7.76 -0.56 12.44
N ASN A 94 7.39 0.70 12.58
CA ASN A 94 6.34 1.18 13.45
C ASN A 94 5.27 2.01 12.73
N VAL A 95 5.13 1.82 11.41
CA VAL A 95 4.10 2.48 10.61
C VAL A 95 2.78 1.76 10.75
N MET A 96 1.71 2.52 10.92
CA MET A 96 0.34 2.04 10.97
C MET A 96 -0.50 2.71 9.89
N ILE A 97 -1.30 1.91 9.21
CA ILE A 97 -2.32 2.37 8.26
C ILE A 97 -3.67 2.15 8.93
N ALA A 98 -4.45 3.21 9.10
CA ALA A 98 -5.79 3.14 9.65
C ALA A 98 -6.79 3.73 8.63
N GLY A 99 -7.78 2.94 8.23
CA GLY A 99 -8.87 3.34 7.36
C GLY A 99 -10.20 3.33 8.11
N THR A 100 -10.95 4.43 8.04
CA THR A 100 -12.32 4.52 8.56
C THR A 100 -13.28 4.67 7.39
N LEU A 101 -14.21 3.74 7.24
CA LEU A 101 -15.22 3.78 6.16
C LEU A 101 -16.14 4.97 6.35
N LYS A 102 -16.14 5.89 5.39
CA LYS A 102 -17.02 7.06 5.37
C LYS A 102 -18.26 6.82 4.54
N LYS A 103 -18.07 6.32 3.33
CA LYS A 103 -19.17 5.98 2.42
C LYS A 103 -18.73 4.82 1.55
N PRO A 104 -19.38 3.65 1.66
CA PRO A 104 -19.08 2.54 0.77
C PRO A 104 -19.23 2.97 -0.69
N LYS A 105 -18.25 2.66 -1.51
CA LYS A 105 -18.26 2.93 -2.94
C LYS A 105 -18.40 1.60 -3.69
N ALA A 106 -19.51 1.41 -4.34
CA ALA A 106 -19.73 0.26 -5.22
C ALA A 106 -18.76 0.28 -6.42
N VAL A 107 -18.45 1.49 -6.91
CA VAL A 107 -17.43 1.74 -7.94
C VAL A 107 -16.32 2.57 -7.31
N PRO A 108 -15.08 2.06 -7.26
CA PRO A 108 -13.96 2.78 -6.70
C PRO A 108 -13.59 4.01 -7.53
N ASP A 109 -12.90 4.96 -6.91
CA ASP A 109 -12.51 6.22 -7.56
C ASP A 109 -11.39 6.00 -8.59
N GLN A 110 -11.72 6.15 -9.86
CA GLN A 110 -10.80 5.92 -10.98
C GLN A 110 -9.65 6.95 -11.01
N ASN A 111 -9.87 8.17 -10.54
CA ASN A 111 -8.81 9.18 -10.51
C ASN A 111 -7.67 8.78 -9.58
N ILE A 112 -8.01 8.15 -8.46
CA ILE A 112 -7.00 7.62 -7.52
C ILE A 112 -6.19 6.51 -8.21
N PHE A 113 -6.84 5.60 -8.91
CA PHE A 113 -6.15 4.53 -9.63
C PHE A 113 -5.24 5.05 -10.75
N ASN A 114 -5.66 6.09 -11.47
CA ASN A 114 -4.81 6.73 -12.47
C ASN A 114 -3.52 7.29 -11.83
N ARG A 115 -3.61 7.92 -10.68
CA ARG A 115 -2.45 8.43 -9.93
C ARG A 115 -1.54 7.30 -9.42
N ILE A 116 -2.12 6.19 -8.97
CA ILE A 116 -1.35 4.99 -8.58
C ILE A 116 -0.59 4.46 -9.80
N ALA A 117 -1.22 4.39 -10.96
CA ALA A 117 -0.58 3.93 -12.20
C ALA A 117 0.62 4.81 -12.59
N GLU A 118 0.50 6.13 -12.46
CA GLU A 118 1.61 7.06 -12.73
C GLU A 118 2.80 6.84 -11.77
N ILE A 119 2.54 6.70 -10.47
CA ILE A 119 3.60 6.39 -9.49
C ILE A 119 4.28 5.06 -9.82
N LYS A 120 3.50 4.04 -10.12
CA LYS A 120 4.04 2.73 -10.48
C LYS A 120 4.96 2.80 -11.70
N LYS A 121 4.54 3.56 -12.70
CA LYS A 121 5.34 3.79 -13.92
C LYS A 121 6.68 4.47 -13.60
N LEU A 122 6.66 5.52 -12.75
CA LEU A 122 7.87 6.23 -12.35
C LEU A 122 8.92 5.33 -11.68
N TYR A 123 8.47 4.35 -10.91
CA TYR A 123 9.34 3.46 -10.12
C TYR A 123 9.55 2.08 -10.73
N GLY A 124 9.00 1.82 -11.91
CA GLY A 124 9.12 0.53 -12.60
C GLY A 124 8.34 -0.60 -11.93
N ILE A 125 7.27 -0.28 -11.20
CA ILE A 125 6.42 -1.26 -10.51
C ILE A 125 5.33 -1.74 -11.47
N GLU A 126 5.29 -3.04 -11.75
CA GLU A 126 4.27 -3.63 -12.62
C GLU A 126 3.01 -4.03 -11.85
N ASN A 127 3.19 -4.66 -10.70
CA ASN A 127 2.11 -5.31 -9.97
C ASN A 127 2.15 -4.99 -8.48
N HIS A 128 0.99 -4.71 -7.91
CA HIS A 128 0.78 -4.70 -6.47
C HIS A 128 -0.22 -5.80 -6.11
N HIS A 129 0.06 -6.59 -5.08
CA HIS A 129 -0.77 -7.75 -4.73
C HIS A 129 -2.22 -7.38 -4.43
N LEU A 130 -2.44 -6.28 -3.72
CA LEU A 130 -3.80 -5.81 -3.40
C LEU A 130 -4.60 -5.45 -4.66
N GLU A 131 -3.95 -4.89 -5.69
CA GLU A 131 -4.61 -4.61 -6.98
C GLU A 131 -5.08 -5.90 -7.65
N LYS A 132 -4.26 -6.95 -7.60
CA LYS A 132 -4.64 -8.27 -8.15
C LYS A 132 -5.83 -8.87 -7.42
N LEU A 133 -5.84 -8.81 -6.10
CA LEU A 133 -6.95 -9.32 -5.27
C LEU A 133 -8.27 -8.60 -5.58
N LEU A 134 -8.21 -7.31 -5.81
CA LEU A 134 -9.38 -6.46 -6.11
C LEU A 134 -9.76 -6.47 -7.60
N ASN A 135 -9.04 -7.22 -8.45
CA ASN A 135 -9.21 -7.24 -9.91
C ASN A 135 -9.13 -5.84 -10.54
N ILE A 136 -8.26 -4.98 -10.01
CA ILE A 136 -8.04 -3.64 -10.55
C ILE A 136 -7.09 -3.77 -11.74
N ASN A 137 -7.65 -3.66 -12.96
CA ASN A 137 -6.85 -3.61 -14.19
C ASN A 137 -6.30 -2.21 -14.39
N LEU A 138 -5.21 -1.88 -13.72
CA LEU A 138 -4.41 -0.70 -14.05
C LEU A 138 -3.56 -1.05 -15.28
N ARG A 139 -4.18 -1.14 -16.46
CA ARG A 139 -3.43 -1.16 -17.70
C ARG A 139 -2.83 0.22 -17.88
N ILE A 140 -1.52 0.28 -17.76
CA ILE A 140 -0.72 1.41 -18.21
C ILE A 140 -0.91 1.45 -19.73
N THR A 141 -1.74 2.35 -20.18
CA THR A 141 -1.81 2.71 -21.60
C THR A 141 -0.74 3.74 -21.90
#